data_a8a8b6be07cbd670eb42605d13808799
#
_entry.id   a8a8b6be07cbd670eb42605d13808799
#
_cell.length_a   1.000
_cell.length_b   1.000
_cell.length_c   1.000
_cell.angle_alpha   90.00
_cell.angle_beta   90.00
_cell.angle_gamma   90.00
#
_symmetry.space_group_name_H-M   'P 1'
#
loop_
_entity.id
_entity.type
_entity.pdbx_description
1 polymer ?
#
loop_
_entity_poly.entity_id
_entity_poly.type
_entity_poly.pdbx_seq_one_letter_code
_entity_poly.pdbx_strand_id
1 'polypeptide(L)'
;MTFQTILSNPLLISVIILALISIVLLILVILMHMKLKKFLVGIDSKHIGDSLTHVSADVQDLQLFRNELESYLTGVERRLKKSLQSVHTVRFNPFKGTGGGSNQSFSTTFINEEGDGVIISSLYSREHVSVFSKPIKKHSSEFELSDEEKESLENAKKGLK
;
A
#
# COMPACT_ATOMS: atom_id res chain seq x y z
N MET A 1 33.35 -79.47 -6.00
CA MET A 1 32.06 -79.17 -5.34
C MET A 1 31.09 -78.93 -6.51
N THR A 2 30.22 -79.87 -6.72
CA THR A 2 29.33 -79.89 -7.91
C THR A 2 28.10 -78.96 -7.59
N PHE A 3 27.62 -78.29 -8.63
CA PHE A 3 26.48 -77.34 -8.53
C PHE A 3 25.23 -77.91 -7.84
N GLN A 4 25.06 -79.24 -7.84
CA GLN A 4 23.99 -79.97 -7.15
C GLN A 4 24.12 -80.00 -5.63
N THR A 5 25.31 -79.88 -5.02
CA THR A 5 25.49 -79.87 -3.56
C THR A 5 25.21 -78.50 -2.95
N ILE A 6 25.21 -77.43 -3.76
CA ILE A 6 24.84 -76.10 -3.36
C ILE A 6 23.31 -75.94 -3.29
N LEU A 7 22.57 -76.63 -4.18
CA LEU A 7 21.12 -76.55 -4.28
C LEU A 7 20.39 -77.39 -3.20
N SER A 8 21.11 -78.36 -2.55
CA SER A 8 20.52 -79.25 -1.54
C SER A 8 20.60 -78.69 -0.13
N ASN A 9 21.33 -77.59 0.13
CA ASN A 9 21.49 -77.02 1.45
C ASN A 9 20.71 -75.72 1.58
N PRO A 10 19.55 -75.64 2.30
CA PRO A 10 18.72 -74.48 2.40
C PRO A 10 19.45 -73.28 3.04
N LEU A 11 20.43 -73.54 3.91
CA LEU A 11 21.29 -72.53 4.53
C LEU A 11 22.19 -71.81 3.49
N LEU A 12 22.76 -72.54 2.53
CA LEU A 12 23.60 -71.92 1.48
C LEU A 12 22.77 -71.08 0.53
N ILE A 13 21.54 -71.47 0.20
CA ILE A 13 20.63 -70.73 -0.66
C ILE A 13 20.25 -69.41 0.04
N SER A 14 19.94 -69.42 1.35
CA SER A 14 19.59 -68.21 2.12
C SER A 14 20.74 -67.21 2.19
N VAL A 15 21.98 -67.69 2.35
CA VAL A 15 23.18 -66.84 2.36
C VAL A 15 23.42 -66.18 0.99
N ILE A 16 23.22 -66.93 -0.09
CA ILE A 16 23.37 -66.39 -1.47
C ILE A 16 22.30 -65.32 -1.76
N ILE A 17 21.06 -65.57 -1.34
CA ILE A 17 19.95 -64.60 -1.50
C ILE A 17 20.26 -63.33 -0.69
N LEU A 18 20.75 -63.49 0.56
CA LEU A 18 21.12 -62.36 1.40
C LEU A 18 22.27 -61.53 0.79
N ALA A 19 23.27 -62.20 0.23
CA ALA A 19 24.38 -61.58 -0.45
C ALA A 19 23.92 -60.79 -1.70
N LEU A 20 23.01 -61.36 -2.47
CA LEU A 20 22.41 -60.68 -3.63
C LEU A 20 21.61 -59.43 -3.22
N ILE A 21 20.80 -59.53 -2.19
CA ILE A 21 20.04 -58.38 -1.66
C ILE A 21 21.00 -57.31 -1.17
N SER A 22 22.07 -57.65 -0.46
CA SER A 22 23.09 -56.72 0.01
C SER A 22 23.76 -55.96 -1.13
N ILE A 23 24.11 -56.66 -2.22
CA ILE A 23 24.70 -56.04 -3.41
C ILE A 23 23.73 -55.09 -4.09
N VAL A 24 22.46 -55.46 -4.23
CA VAL A 24 21.43 -54.58 -4.82
C VAL A 24 21.23 -53.31 -3.98
N LEU A 25 21.18 -53.47 -2.65
CA LEU A 25 21.08 -52.32 -1.73
C LEU A 25 22.29 -51.38 -1.85
N LEU A 26 23.49 -51.96 -1.94
CA LEU A 26 24.72 -51.18 -2.08
C LEU A 26 24.73 -50.39 -3.40
N ILE A 27 24.30 -51.01 -4.51
CA ILE A 27 24.14 -50.34 -5.81
C ILE A 27 23.11 -49.19 -5.71
N LEU A 28 21.96 -49.42 -5.07
CA LEU A 28 20.93 -48.37 -4.87
C LEU A 28 21.46 -47.20 -4.07
N VAL A 29 22.20 -47.44 -3.00
CA VAL A 29 22.84 -46.38 -2.18
C VAL A 29 23.84 -45.59 -3.03
N ILE A 30 24.67 -46.26 -3.82
CA ILE A 30 25.64 -45.57 -4.71
C ILE A 30 24.89 -44.72 -5.75
N LEU A 31 23.84 -45.25 -6.38
CA LEU A 31 23.04 -44.50 -7.35
C LEU A 31 22.33 -43.28 -6.71
N MET A 32 21.79 -43.44 -5.50
CA MET A 32 21.23 -42.30 -4.75
C MET A 32 22.30 -41.28 -4.42
N HIS A 33 23.48 -41.71 -3.94
CA HIS A 33 24.58 -40.78 -3.67
C HIS A 33 25.05 -40.06 -4.95
N MET A 34 25.11 -40.73 -6.08
CA MET A 34 25.47 -40.12 -7.36
C MET A 34 24.41 -39.14 -7.84
N LYS A 35 23.11 -39.44 -7.68
CA LYS A 35 22.02 -38.50 -7.97
C LYS A 35 22.07 -37.29 -7.04
N LEU A 36 22.22 -37.50 -5.74
CA LEU A 36 22.35 -36.41 -4.76
C LEU A 36 23.55 -35.52 -5.07
N LYS A 37 24.69 -36.12 -5.40
CA LYS A 37 25.91 -35.40 -5.78
C LYS A 37 25.71 -34.60 -7.07
N LYS A 38 24.95 -35.13 -8.04
CA LYS A 38 24.64 -34.43 -9.29
C LYS A 38 23.66 -33.27 -9.07
N PHE A 39 22.75 -33.36 -8.11
CA PHE A 39 21.90 -32.23 -7.66
C PHE A 39 22.69 -31.18 -6.86
N LEU A 40 23.63 -31.61 -6.04
CA LEU A 40 24.48 -30.71 -5.22
C LEU A 40 25.64 -30.11 -6.02
N VAL A 41 26.20 -30.77 -7.01
CA VAL A 41 27.30 -30.28 -7.88
C VAL A 41 26.77 -29.31 -8.96
N GLY A 42 25.46 -29.35 -9.27
CA GLY A 42 24.83 -28.35 -10.11
C GLY A 42 24.61 -27.01 -9.39
N ILE A 43 24.73 -26.97 -8.06
CA ILE A 43 24.64 -25.82 -7.22
C ILE A 43 25.96 -25.73 -6.46
N ASP A 44 26.92 -25.05 -7.08
CA ASP A 44 28.23 -24.80 -6.48
C ASP A 44 27.99 -24.16 -5.08
N SER A 45 28.45 -24.86 -4.03
CA SER A 45 28.20 -24.42 -2.63
C SER A 45 28.78 -23.03 -2.34
N LYS A 46 29.74 -22.57 -3.14
CA LYS A 46 30.23 -21.18 -3.14
C LYS A 46 29.22 -20.22 -3.74
N HIS A 47 28.55 -20.58 -4.85
CA HIS A 47 27.54 -19.71 -5.46
C HIS A 47 26.28 -19.58 -4.62
N ILE A 48 25.89 -20.58 -3.79
CA ILE A 48 24.75 -20.45 -2.89
C ILE A 48 25.08 -19.47 -1.75
N GLY A 49 26.27 -19.55 -1.18
CA GLY A 49 26.73 -18.62 -0.14
C GLY A 49 26.74 -17.17 -0.65
N ASP A 50 27.32 -16.96 -1.81
CA ASP A 50 27.39 -15.64 -2.44
C ASP A 50 25.99 -15.12 -2.84
N SER A 51 25.14 -16.00 -3.40
CA SER A 51 23.75 -15.63 -3.74
C SER A 51 22.90 -15.31 -2.50
N LEU A 52 23.07 -16.05 -1.41
CA LEU A 52 22.38 -15.77 -0.14
C LEU A 52 22.83 -14.43 0.48
N THR A 53 24.12 -14.11 0.40
CA THR A 53 24.64 -12.82 0.87
C THR A 53 24.13 -11.67 0.02
N HIS A 54 24.07 -11.83 -1.31
CA HIS A 54 23.48 -10.82 -2.21
C HIS A 54 21.99 -10.62 -1.94
N VAL A 55 21.20 -11.71 -1.83
CA VAL A 55 19.77 -11.62 -1.51
C VAL A 55 19.55 -11.00 -0.13
N SER A 56 20.40 -11.30 0.85
CA SER A 56 20.32 -10.69 2.18
C SER A 56 20.62 -9.19 2.14
N ALA A 57 21.60 -8.76 1.34
CA ALA A 57 21.90 -7.34 1.14
C ALA A 57 20.75 -6.63 0.43
N ASP A 58 20.21 -7.22 -0.65
CA ASP A 58 19.06 -6.66 -1.38
C ASP A 58 17.83 -6.52 -0.48
N VAL A 59 17.59 -7.49 0.42
CA VAL A 59 16.48 -7.42 1.39
C VAL A 59 16.71 -6.29 2.41
N GLN A 60 17.95 -6.08 2.86
CA GLN A 60 18.27 -4.94 3.75
C GLN A 60 18.06 -3.60 3.05
N ASP A 61 18.52 -3.46 1.82
CA ASP A 61 18.34 -2.24 1.02
C ASP A 61 16.85 -1.96 0.76
N LEU A 62 16.06 -2.99 0.47
CA LEU A 62 14.62 -2.85 0.34
C LEU A 62 13.93 -2.42 1.65
N GLN A 63 14.40 -2.90 2.80
CA GLN A 63 13.89 -2.48 4.10
C GLN A 63 14.22 -1.01 4.39
N LEU A 64 15.44 -0.56 4.09
CA LEU A 64 15.83 0.84 4.22
C LEU A 64 14.99 1.73 3.31
N PHE A 65 14.88 1.37 2.03
CA PHE A 65 14.05 2.09 1.07
C PHE A 65 12.58 2.16 1.51
N ARG A 66 12.03 1.06 2.03
CA ARG A 66 10.67 1.05 2.58
C ARG A 66 10.50 2.05 3.72
N ASN A 67 11.43 2.08 4.67
CA ASN A 67 11.36 2.99 5.82
C ASN A 67 11.47 4.46 5.39
N GLU A 68 12.34 4.76 4.45
CA GLU A 68 12.48 6.09 3.86
C GLU A 68 11.19 6.51 3.13
N LEU A 69 10.63 5.59 2.34
CA LEU A 69 9.38 5.82 1.61
C LEU A 69 8.20 6.05 2.56
N GLU A 70 8.06 5.25 3.62
CA GLU A 70 7.02 5.44 4.65
C GLU A 70 7.15 6.81 5.33
N SER A 71 8.37 7.22 5.68
CA SER A 71 8.63 8.54 6.26
C SER A 71 8.28 9.66 5.29
N TYR A 72 8.68 9.52 4.02
CA TYR A 72 8.37 10.50 2.98
C TYR A 72 6.86 10.61 2.76
N LEU A 73 6.15 9.48 2.61
CA LEU A 73 4.71 9.45 2.40
C LEU A 73 3.94 10.07 3.57
N THR A 74 4.37 9.81 4.81
CA THR A 74 3.79 10.44 6.00
C THR A 74 3.95 11.96 5.97
N GLY A 75 5.11 12.43 5.51
CA GLY A 75 5.36 13.86 5.31
C GLY A 75 4.47 14.48 4.23
N VAL A 76 4.31 13.77 3.11
CA VAL A 76 3.42 14.19 2.01
C VAL A 76 1.97 14.24 2.47
N GLU A 77 1.49 13.19 3.13
CA GLU A 77 0.12 13.13 3.66
C GLU A 77 -0.18 14.28 4.62
N ARG A 78 0.74 14.58 5.53
CA ARG A 78 0.59 15.74 6.45
C ARG A 78 0.48 17.07 5.70
N ARG A 79 1.22 17.24 4.62
CA ARG A 79 1.13 18.45 3.78
C ARG A 79 -0.16 18.49 2.99
N LEU A 80 -0.61 17.35 2.47
CA LEU A 80 -1.88 17.24 1.75
C LEU A 80 -3.06 17.58 2.66
N LYS A 81 -3.09 17.08 3.88
CA LYS A 81 -4.16 17.40 4.86
C LYS A 81 -4.32 18.89 5.12
N LYS A 82 -3.23 19.65 5.03
CA LYS A 82 -3.22 21.11 5.21
C LYS A 82 -3.46 21.89 3.92
N SER A 83 -3.40 21.25 2.77
CA SER A 83 -3.71 21.91 1.49
C SER A 83 -5.21 22.04 1.29
N LEU A 84 -5.65 23.05 0.53
CA LEU A 84 -7.06 23.20 0.18
C LEU A 84 -7.50 22.01 -0.70
N GLN A 85 -8.53 21.30 -0.26
CA GLN A 85 -9.01 20.10 -0.92
C GLN A 85 -10.45 20.19 -1.38
N SER A 86 -11.24 21.07 -0.76
CA SER A 86 -12.62 21.26 -1.15
C SER A 86 -12.94 22.73 -1.37
N VAL A 87 -13.67 23.00 -2.44
CA VAL A 87 -14.17 24.32 -2.79
C VAL A 87 -15.64 24.19 -3.19
N HIS A 88 -16.50 25.00 -2.56
CA HIS A 88 -17.89 25.06 -2.97
C HIS A 88 -18.40 26.50 -3.02
N THR A 89 -19.18 26.82 -4.04
CA THR A 89 -19.74 28.15 -4.26
C THR A 89 -21.26 28.07 -4.33
N VAL A 90 -21.91 28.89 -3.51
CA VAL A 90 -23.35 29.15 -3.55
C VAL A 90 -23.57 30.54 -4.14
N ARG A 91 -24.42 30.64 -5.17
CA ARG A 91 -24.83 31.93 -5.76
C ARG A 91 -26.25 32.27 -5.32
N PHE A 92 -26.47 33.51 -4.95
CA PHE A 92 -27.74 33.94 -4.44
C PHE A 92 -28.09 35.38 -4.81
N ASN A 93 -29.37 35.74 -4.63
CA ASN A 93 -29.86 37.08 -4.73
C ASN A 93 -30.23 37.60 -3.33
N PRO A 94 -29.48 38.56 -2.76
CA PRO A 94 -29.76 39.11 -1.42
C PRO A 94 -31.05 39.91 -1.37
N PHE A 95 -31.63 40.28 -2.54
CA PHE A 95 -32.85 41.09 -2.66
C PHE A 95 -34.03 40.28 -3.16
N LYS A 96 -34.15 38.99 -2.82
CA LYS A 96 -35.35 38.21 -3.12
C LYS A 96 -36.60 38.86 -2.56
N GLY A 97 -37.54 39.21 -3.46
CA GLY A 97 -38.85 39.80 -3.07
C GLY A 97 -38.99 41.29 -3.30
N THR A 98 -37.93 42.03 -3.59
CA THR A 98 -38.02 43.50 -3.84
C THR A 98 -37.98 43.88 -5.31
N GLY A 99 -38.14 42.91 -6.24
CA GLY A 99 -38.21 43.13 -7.69
C GLY A 99 -36.91 43.56 -8.37
N GLY A 100 -35.80 43.61 -7.64
CA GLY A 100 -34.51 44.03 -8.18
C GLY A 100 -33.41 43.10 -7.71
N GLY A 101 -32.57 42.64 -8.60
CA GLY A 101 -31.37 41.87 -8.31
C GLY A 101 -31.25 40.61 -9.15
N SER A 102 -30.04 40.23 -9.43
CA SER A 102 -29.70 38.95 -10.10
C SER A 102 -28.88 38.11 -9.13
N ASN A 103 -28.76 36.80 -9.40
CA ASN A 103 -27.92 35.88 -8.63
C ASN A 103 -26.43 36.20 -8.86
N GLN A 104 -25.99 37.43 -8.66
CA GLN A 104 -24.60 37.85 -8.83
C GLN A 104 -23.80 37.77 -7.54
N SER A 105 -24.47 37.83 -6.41
CA SER A 105 -23.85 37.59 -5.11
C SER A 105 -23.47 36.12 -4.96
N PHE A 106 -22.40 35.86 -4.26
CA PHE A 106 -21.93 34.51 -4.03
C PHE A 106 -21.27 34.39 -2.63
N SER A 107 -21.23 33.14 -2.15
CA SER A 107 -20.41 32.71 -1.03
C SER A 107 -19.61 31.49 -1.48
N THR A 108 -18.29 31.58 -1.35
CA THR A 108 -17.37 30.48 -1.71
C THR A 108 -16.59 30.07 -0.46
N THR A 109 -16.64 28.78 -0.17
CA THR A 109 -15.88 28.16 0.91
C THR A 109 -14.69 27.41 0.33
N PHE A 110 -13.52 27.63 0.92
CA PHE A 110 -12.28 26.91 0.65
C PHE A 110 -11.85 26.25 1.95
N ILE A 111 -11.78 24.92 2.01
CA ILE A 111 -11.36 24.19 3.20
C ILE A 111 -10.40 23.05 2.89
N ASN A 112 -9.58 22.73 3.87
CA ASN A 112 -8.71 21.57 3.87
C ASN A 112 -9.38 20.39 4.60
N GLU A 113 -8.70 19.24 4.67
CA GLU A 113 -9.20 18.04 5.34
C GLU A 113 -9.36 18.23 6.86
N GLU A 114 -8.55 19.10 7.48
CA GLU A 114 -8.65 19.44 8.91
C GLU A 114 -9.85 20.36 9.22
N GLY A 115 -10.52 20.85 8.17
CA GLY A 115 -11.64 21.79 8.30
C GLY A 115 -11.20 23.23 8.49
N ASP A 116 -9.95 23.55 8.20
CA ASP A 116 -9.41 24.90 8.25
C ASP A 116 -9.48 25.53 6.87
N GLY A 117 -9.76 26.83 6.82
CA GLY A 117 -9.87 27.53 5.55
C GLY A 117 -10.51 28.90 5.65
N VAL A 118 -11.23 29.29 4.61
CA VAL A 118 -11.84 30.61 4.51
C VAL A 118 -13.14 30.57 3.71
N ILE A 119 -14.10 31.37 4.12
CA ILE A 119 -15.27 31.72 3.32
C ILE A 119 -15.07 33.10 2.77
N ILE A 120 -15.24 33.26 1.47
CA ILE A 120 -15.25 34.55 0.78
C ILE A 120 -16.66 34.77 0.22
N SER A 121 -17.30 35.87 0.68
CA SER A 121 -18.65 36.26 0.27
C SER A 121 -18.60 37.58 -0.44
N SER A 122 -19.31 37.68 -1.56
CA SER A 122 -19.49 38.92 -2.29
C SER A 122 -20.98 39.25 -2.39
N LEU A 123 -21.32 40.40 -1.89
CA LEU A 123 -22.68 40.95 -1.98
C LEU A 123 -22.72 42.01 -3.07
N TYR A 124 -23.48 41.74 -4.10
CA TYR A 124 -23.70 42.66 -5.21
C TYR A 124 -25.00 43.44 -5.01
N SER A 125 -24.88 44.75 -4.90
CA SER A 125 -25.99 45.68 -4.95
C SER A 125 -25.88 46.55 -6.19
N ARG A 126 -26.94 47.28 -6.57
CA ARG A 126 -26.96 48.04 -7.79
C ARG A 126 -25.80 49.06 -7.93
N GLU A 127 -25.29 49.58 -6.81
CA GLU A 127 -24.28 50.64 -6.81
C GLU A 127 -22.95 50.21 -6.16
N HIS A 128 -22.96 49.10 -5.41
CA HIS A 128 -21.81 48.67 -4.63
C HIS A 128 -21.61 47.16 -4.65
N VAL A 129 -20.36 46.78 -4.57
CA VAL A 129 -19.95 45.39 -4.34
C VAL A 129 -19.20 45.37 -2.99
N SER A 130 -19.66 44.56 -2.08
CA SER A 130 -18.99 44.35 -0.80
C SER A 130 -18.46 42.94 -0.74
N VAL A 131 -17.17 42.77 -0.37
CA VAL A 131 -16.52 41.48 -0.25
C VAL A 131 -16.11 41.27 1.23
N PHE A 132 -16.47 40.13 1.75
CA PHE A 132 -16.16 39.71 3.12
C PHE A 132 -15.35 38.44 3.12
N SER A 133 -14.45 38.30 4.08
CA SER A 133 -13.65 37.10 4.29
C SER A 133 -13.78 36.68 5.75
N LYS A 134 -14.19 35.42 5.96
CA LYS A 134 -14.36 34.86 7.32
C LYS A 134 -13.48 33.61 7.45
N PRO A 135 -12.52 33.58 8.38
CA PRO A 135 -11.69 32.41 8.63
C PRO A 135 -12.54 31.27 9.19
N ILE A 136 -12.18 30.06 8.79
CA ILE A 136 -12.76 28.80 9.28
C ILE A 136 -11.67 27.99 9.96
N LYS A 137 -11.97 27.49 11.14
CA LYS A 137 -11.14 26.56 11.91
C LYS A 137 -11.99 25.37 12.37
N LYS A 138 -11.53 24.16 12.09
CA LYS A 138 -12.23 22.93 12.46
C LYS A 138 -13.71 22.96 12.08
N HIS A 139 -14.00 23.38 10.85
CA HIS A 139 -15.34 23.55 10.30
C HIS A 139 -16.22 24.58 11.00
N SER A 140 -15.66 25.48 11.78
CA SER A 140 -16.38 26.52 12.51
C SER A 140 -15.76 27.88 12.27
N SER A 141 -16.53 28.95 12.42
CA SER A 141 -16.07 30.35 12.38
C SER A 141 -16.39 31.04 13.69
N GLU A 142 -15.51 31.96 14.12
CA GLU A 142 -15.77 32.88 15.23
C GLU A 142 -16.76 33.97 14.82
N PHE A 143 -16.94 34.20 13.53
CA PHE A 143 -17.88 35.17 12.98
C PHE A 143 -19.21 34.51 12.69
N GLU A 144 -20.30 35.25 12.89
CA GLU A 144 -21.62 34.78 12.51
C GLU A 144 -21.70 34.57 10.99
N LEU A 145 -22.11 33.36 10.57
CA LEU A 145 -22.25 33.00 9.17
C LEU A 145 -23.70 33.24 8.69
N SER A 146 -23.86 33.82 7.49
CA SER A 146 -25.16 33.88 6.82
C SER A 146 -25.61 32.45 6.40
N ASP A 147 -26.88 32.33 5.99
CA ASP A 147 -27.43 31.03 5.59
C ASP A 147 -26.72 30.49 4.34
N GLU A 148 -26.37 31.37 3.39
CA GLU A 148 -25.62 30.99 2.18
C GLU A 148 -24.16 30.60 2.48
N GLU A 149 -23.55 31.26 3.47
CA GLU A 149 -22.22 30.90 3.94
C GLU A 149 -22.23 29.54 4.65
N LYS A 150 -23.26 29.26 5.47
CA LYS A 150 -23.45 27.93 6.07
C LYS A 150 -23.69 26.88 5.02
N GLU A 151 -24.54 27.15 4.03
CA GLU A 151 -24.80 26.22 2.92
C GLU A 151 -23.52 25.91 2.13
N SER A 152 -22.72 26.94 1.81
CA SER A 152 -21.46 26.75 1.08
C SER A 152 -20.47 25.94 1.90
N LEU A 153 -20.38 26.14 3.22
CA LEU A 153 -19.54 25.40 4.13
C LEU A 153 -19.97 23.92 4.23
N GLU A 154 -21.27 23.67 4.41
CA GLU A 154 -21.77 22.29 4.50
C GLU A 154 -21.57 21.50 3.19
N ASN A 155 -21.73 22.15 2.05
CA ASN A 155 -21.48 21.51 0.78
C ASN A 155 -19.98 21.29 0.51
N ALA A 156 -19.11 22.21 0.95
CA ALA A 156 -17.67 22.00 0.92
C ALA A 156 -17.24 20.83 1.80
N LYS A 157 -17.79 20.67 3.00
CA LYS A 157 -17.54 19.50 3.87
C LYS A 157 -17.91 18.18 3.21
N LYS A 158 -19.03 18.11 2.47
CA LYS A 158 -19.42 16.89 1.74
C LYS A 158 -18.44 16.53 0.61
N GLY A 159 -17.68 17.51 0.13
CA GLY A 159 -16.64 17.31 -0.89
C GLY A 159 -15.31 16.78 -0.33
N LEU A 160 -15.13 16.80 0.98
CA LEU A 160 -13.99 16.15 1.65
C LEU A 160 -14.31 14.66 1.81
N LYS A 161 -13.54 13.80 1.17
CA LYS A 161 -13.66 12.33 1.25
C LYS A 161 -12.50 11.75 2.02
#